data_95b33892fb5b29055137e790a88b15f8
#
_entry.id   95b33892fb5b29055137e790a88b15f8
#
_cell.length_a   1.000
_cell.length_b   1.000
_cell.length_c   1.000
_cell.angle_alpha   90.00
_cell.angle_beta   90.00
_cell.angle_gamma   90.00
#
_symmetry.space_group_name_H-M   'P 1'
#
loop_
_entity.id
_entity.type
_entity.pdbx_description
1 polymer ?
#
loop_
_entity_poly.entity_id
_entity_poly.type
_entity_poly.pdbx_seq_one_letter_code
_entity_poly.pdbx_strand_id
1 'polypeptide(L)'
;MNDRHARRAPLEGFALRRRALLAAAPALAAWPAFAQTPPPALAAYERDTGGKIGLYAENLTTGAKLAWRADERFVMCSSFKASLAALVLARVDRGQDGLERLIALGPWDVPSDDWYAPIAKQNLAKGALSVAEMCGAAVSYSDNTCANLLLARVGGPAALTAFWRATGDGVTRLDHNEPMLNRSPPGDPQDTTTPRAMAGNLRRFVLGKVLSPSSREHLTGWMLNCQTGANRLRGGLPTTWRIADKTGNNGKDAAGDIAVVWPRPGVPVLVCAYVQGGSPGDAQIASVFADVGRMVGQRLG
;
A
#
# COMPACT_ATOMS: atom_id res chain seq x y z
N MET A 1 -40.99 -66.45 -57.97
CA MET A 1 -41.57 -65.61 -59.04
C MET A 1 -41.23 -64.19 -58.75
N ASN A 2 -40.58 -63.56 -59.74
CA ASN A 2 -40.22 -62.18 -59.91
C ASN A 2 -39.14 -61.54 -59.07
N ASP A 3 -38.07 -61.60 -59.70
CA ASP A 3 -36.93 -60.75 -59.87
C ASP A 3 -37.28 -59.28 -60.03
N ARG A 4 -36.55 -58.36 -59.37
CA ARG A 4 -36.22 -57.07 -59.91
C ARG A 4 -34.91 -56.55 -59.37
N HIS A 5 -33.92 -56.60 -60.26
CA HIS A 5 -32.67 -55.85 -60.15
C HIS A 5 -32.89 -54.34 -59.95
N ALA A 6 -32.24 -53.72 -59.00
CA ALA A 6 -32.04 -52.31 -58.94
C ALA A 6 -30.54 -51.97 -58.86
N ARG A 7 -30.08 -51.29 -59.87
CA ARG A 7 -28.69 -50.92 -60.18
C ARG A 7 -28.17 -49.95 -59.15
N ARG A 8 -26.97 -50.19 -58.66
CA ARG A 8 -26.20 -49.25 -57.88
C ARG A 8 -25.56 -48.17 -58.78
N ALA A 9 -25.77 -46.85 -58.46
CA ALA A 9 -25.05 -45.75 -59.05
C ALA A 9 -23.80 -45.48 -58.22
N PRO A 10 -22.69 -45.01 -58.81
CA PRO A 10 -21.45 -44.74 -58.05
C PRO A 10 -21.54 -43.40 -57.37
N LEU A 11 -21.08 -43.39 -56.10
CA LEU A 11 -20.91 -42.17 -55.26
C LEU A 11 -19.66 -41.43 -55.81
N GLU A 12 -19.86 -40.27 -56.39
CA GLU A 12 -18.78 -39.33 -56.68
C GLU A 12 -18.19 -38.73 -55.39
N GLY A 13 -16.85 -38.78 -55.31
CA GLY A 13 -16.12 -38.30 -54.17
C GLY A 13 -16.12 -36.78 -54.10
N PHE A 14 -16.61 -36.26 -52.98
CA PHE A 14 -16.44 -34.85 -52.62
C PHE A 14 -15.03 -34.65 -52.06
N ALA A 15 -14.15 -34.04 -52.85
CA ALA A 15 -12.84 -33.58 -52.42
C ALA A 15 -13.00 -32.35 -51.54
N LEU A 16 -12.82 -32.51 -50.22
CA LEU A 16 -12.72 -31.43 -49.25
C LEU A 16 -11.41 -30.65 -49.47
N ARG A 17 -11.51 -29.49 -50.07
CA ARG A 17 -10.43 -28.51 -50.15
C ARG A 17 -10.15 -28.00 -48.73
N ARG A 18 -9.02 -28.41 -48.16
CA ARG A 18 -8.47 -27.84 -46.92
C ARG A 18 -8.08 -26.38 -47.18
N ARG A 19 -8.94 -25.44 -46.79
CA ARG A 19 -8.56 -24.01 -46.64
C ARG A 19 -7.69 -23.89 -45.43
N ALA A 20 -6.38 -23.66 -45.63
CA ALA A 20 -5.46 -23.28 -44.59
C ALA A 20 -5.86 -21.89 -44.05
N LEU A 21 -6.43 -21.83 -42.87
CA LEU A 21 -6.60 -20.60 -42.11
C LEU A 21 -5.22 -20.20 -41.55
N LEU A 22 -4.56 -19.28 -42.25
CA LEU A 22 -3.40 -18.58 -41.68
C LEU A 22 -3.93 -17.70 -40.55
N ALA A 23 -3.77 -18.17 -39.31
CA ALA A 23 -3.96 -17.36 -38.11
C ALA A 23 -2.84 -16.31 -38.04
N ALA A 24 -3.16 -15.07 -38.42
CA ALA A 24 -2.31 -13.94 -38.18
C ALA A 24 -2.30 -13.70 -36.65
N ALA A 25 -1.22 -14.14 -35.98
CA ALA A 25 -0.96 -13.76 -34.61
C ALA A 25 -0.76 -12.22 -34.55
N PRO A 26 -1.46 -11.47 -33.68
CA PRO A 26 -1.16 -10.05 -33.52
C PRO A 26 0.25 -9.95 -32.95
N ALA A 27 1.17 -9.35 -33.70
CA ALA A 27 2.46 -8.94 -33.18
C ALA A 27 2.19 -7.91 -32.08
N LEU A 28 2.34 -8.30 -30.81
CA LEU A 28 2.42 -7.38 -29.69
C LEU A 28 3.66 -6.51 -29.95
N ALA A 29 3.46 -5.33 -30.51
CA ALA A 29 4.47 -4.31 -30.59
C ALA A 29 4.90 -3.98 -29.16
N ALA A 30 6.04 -4.51 -28.74
CA ALA A 30 6.70 -4.06 -27.52
C ALA A 30 7.07 -2.60 -27.75
N TRP A 31 6.29 -1.68 -27.19
CA TRP A 31 6.68 -0.28 -27.11
C TRP A 31 8.02 -0.23 -26.34
N PRO A 32 9.03 0.47 -26.88
CA PRO A 32 10.27 0.63 -26.15
C PRO A 32 9.95 1.29 -24.81
N ALA A 33 10.26 0.60 -23.70
CA ALA A 33 10.26 1.21 -22.40
C ALA A 33 11.32 2.31 -22.44
N PHE A 34 10.93 3.55 -22.67
CA PHE A 34 11.81 4.69 -22.49
C PHE A 34 12.28 4.62 -21.03
N ALA A 35 13.57 4.38 -20.83
CA ALA A 35 14.17 4.43 -19.51
C ALA A 35 13.89 5.83 -18.93
N GLN A 36 12.97 5.92 -17.99
CA GLN A 36 12.70 7.19 -17.32
C GLN A 36 13.96 7.61 -16.60
N THR A 37 14.47 8.80 -16.89
CA THR A 37 15.58 9.35 -16.13
C THR A 37 15.09 9.63 -14.71
N PRO A 38 15.78 9.12 -13.68
CA PRO A 38 15.37 9.37 -12.31
C PRO A 38 15.40 10.86 -12.00
N PRO A 39 14.46 11.38 -11.21
CA PRO A 39 14.59 12.74 -10.68
C PRO A 39 15.95 12.91 -9.98
N PRO A 40 16.65 14.03 -10.16
CA PRO A 40 18.03 14.20 -9.68
C PRO A 40 18.22 13.90 -8.18
N ALA A 41 17.28 14.28 -7.32
CA ALA A 41 17.34 13.99 -5.88
C ALA A 41 17.25 12.49 -5.59
N LEU A 42 16.40 11.74 -6.33
CA LEU A 42 16.26 10.30 -6.17
C LEU A 42 17.52 9.57 -6.65
N ALA A 43 18.09 10.00 -7.80
CA ALA A 43 19.35 9.49 -8.31
C ALA A 43 20.52 9.75 -7.35
N ALA A 44 20.56 10.91 -6.72
CA ALA A 44 21.58 11.24 -5.71
C ALA A 44 21.46 10.29 -4.51
N TYR A 45 20.26 10.10 -3.97
CA TYR A 45 20.02 9.15 -2.86
C TYR A 45 20.52 7.74 -3.21
N GLU A 46 20.12 7.21 -4.38
CA GLU A 46 20.50 5.86 -4.80
C GLU A 46 22.02 5.70 -4.95
N ARG A 47 22.69 6.71 -5.53
CA ARG A 47 24.15 6.74 -5.69
C ARG A 47 24.88 6.81 -4.34
N ASP A 48 24.42 7.71 -3.45
CA ASP A 48 25.13 8.04 -2.22
C ASP A 48 24.93 7.01 -1.11
N THR A 49 23.84 6.23 -1.17
CA THR A 49 23.52 5.22 -0.15
C THR A 49 23.69 3.77 -0.65
N GLY A 50 23.71 3.55 -1.95
CA GLY A 50 23.62 2.22 -2.56
C GLY A 50 22.24 1.58 -2.42
N GLY A 51 21.27 2.27 -1.84
CA GLY A 51 19.87 1.84 -1.72
C GLY A 51 19.06 2.17 -2.97
N LYS A 52 17.77 1.86 -2.92
CA LYS A 52 16.79 2.22 -3.94
C LYS A 52 15.63 2.99 -3.33
N ILE A 53 15.02 3.88 -4.14
CA ILE A 53 13.79 4.60 -3.78
C ILE A 53 12.71 4.38 -4.83
N GLY A 54 11.49 4.09 -4.38
CA GLY A 54 10.30 4.02 -5.20
C GLY A 54 9.34 5.17 -4.89
N LEU A 55 8.73 5.74 -5.93
CA LEU A 55 7.78 6.84 -5.83
C LEU A 55 6.59 6.61 -6.76
N TYR A 56 5.40 6.84 -6.25
CA TYR A 56 4.21 7.11 -7.04
C TYR A 56 3.43 8.27 -6.41
N ALA A 57 3.18 9.30 -7.19
CA ALA A 57 2.29 10.39 -6.80
C ALA A 57 1.35 10.74 -7.96
N GLU A 58 0.08 11.08 -7.63
CA GLU A 58 -0.95 11.39 -8.61
C GLU A 58 -1.90 12.47 -8.07
N ASN A 59 -2.02 13.58 -8.80
CA ASN A 59 -3.09 14.52 -8.59
C ASN A 59 -4.37 13.97 -9.24
N LEU A 60 -5.36 13.61 -8.43
CA LEU A 60 -6.57 12.93 -8.91
C LEU A 60 -7.54 13.85 -9.66
N THR A 61 -7.33 15.16 -9.61
CA THR A 61 -8.14 16.14 -10.34
C THR A 61 -7.60 16.39 -11.74
N THR A 62 -6.27 16.53 -11.87
CA THR A 62 -5.62 16.83 -13.15
C THR A 62 -5.13 15.59 -13.89
N GLY A 63 -4.96 14.47 -13.17
CA GLY A 63 -4.35 13.26 -13.69
C GLY A 63 -2.82 13.33 -13.83
N ALA A 64 -2.18 14.44 -13.41
CA ALA A 64 -0.73 14.58 -13.44
C ALA A 64 -0.07 13.60 -12.46
N LYS A 65 1.08 13.03 -12.88
CA LYS A 65 1.75 11.95 -12.14
C LYS A 65 3.25 12.17 -12.04
N LEU A 66 3.81 11.67 -10.92
CA LEU A 66 5.24 11.41 -10.75
C LEU A 66 5.40 9.93 -10.42
N ALA A 67 6.30 9.26 -11.14
CA ALA A 67 6.54 7.84 -10.92
C ALA A 67 8.04 7.53 -11.11
N TRP A 68 8.59 6.77 -10.17
CA TRP A 68 9.93 6.19 -10.26
C TRP A 68 9.91 4.85 -9.53
N ARG A 69 10.35 3.77 -10.14
CA ARG A 69 10.27 2.40 -9.58
C ARG A 69 8.88 2.11 -8.94
N ALA A 70 7.83 2.70 -9.53
CA ALA A 70 6.49 2.72 -8.92
C ALA A 70 5.86 1.33 -8.78
N ASP A 71 6.34 0.36 -9.56
CA ASP A 71 5.86 -1.02 -9.62
C ASP A 71 6.87 -2.02 -9.03
N GLU A 72 8.02 -1.54 -8.52
CA GLU A 72 8.95 -2.39 -7.76
C GLU A 72 8.45 -2.60 -6.32
N ARG A 73 8.79 -3.77 -5.76
CA ARG A 73 8.43 -4.13 -4.39
C ARG A 73 9.37 -3.50 -3.37
N PHE A 74 8.78 -3.02 -2.29
CA PHE A 74 9.43 -2.47 -1.10
C PHE A 74 8.79 -3.03 0.15
N VAL A 75 9.59 -3.21 1.20
CA VAL A 75 9.09 -3.53 2.55
C VAL A 75 8.19 -2.40 3.02
N MET A 76 6.99 -2.74 3.50
CA MET A 76 6.02 -1.73 3.94
C MET A 76 6.39 -1.10 5.26
N CYS A 77 7.08 -1.84 6.13
CA CYS A 77 7.19 -1.47 7.54
C CYS A 77 5.83 -1.04 8.09
N SER A 78 5.78 -0.16 9.04
CA SER A 78 4.52 0.29 9.68
C SER A 78 3.53 1.03 8.78
N SER A 79 3.81 1.25 7.47
CA SER A 79 2.83 1.89 6.59
C SER A 79 1.55 1.06 6.40
N PHE A 80 1.62 -0.27 6.60
CA PHE A 80 0.46 -1.17 6.54
C PHE A 80 -0.62 -0.82 7.57
N LYS A 81 -0.27 -0.14 8.67
CA LYS A 81 -1.19 0.16 9.78
C LYS A 81 -2.36 1.06 9.36
N ALA A 82 -2.20 1.89 8.34
CA ALA A 82 -3.32 2.62 7.73
C ALA A 82 -4.35 1.68 7.09
N SER A 83 -3.88 0.65 6.38
CA SER A 83 -4.76 -0.37 5.79
C SER A 83 -5.37 -1.30 6.85
N LEU A 84 -4.65 -1.59 7.92
CA LEU A 84 -5.18 -2.35 9.06
C LEU A 84 -6.35 -1.60 9.72
N ALA A 85 -6.18 -0.31 10.00
CA ALA A 85 -7.26 0.52 10.52
C ALA A 85 -8.45 0.58 9.54
N ALA A 86 -8.20 0.64 8.23
CA ALA A 86 -9.26 0.56 7.22
C ALA A 86 -10.01 -0.79 7.26
N LEU A 87 -9.33 -1.92 7.45
CA LEU A 87 -9.98 -3.23 7.62
C LEU A 87 -10.86 -3.25 8.89
N VAL A 88 -10.35 -2.75 10.01
CA VAL A 88 -11.12 -2.64 11.26
C VAL A 88 -12.38 -1.81 11.05
N LEU A 89 -12.24 -0.62 10.45
CA LEU A 89 -13.36 0.26 10.14
C LEU A 89 -14.37 -0.39 9.17
N ALA A 90 -13.91 -1.12 8.16
CA ALA A 90 -14.79 -1.85 7.26
C ALA A 90 -15.59 -2.97 7.98
N ARG A 91 -15.05 -3.54 9.07
CA ARG A 91 -15.78 -4.47 9.94
C ARG A 91 -16.81 -3.74 10.81
N VAL A 92 -16.47 -2.55 11.31
CA VAL A 92 -17.40 -1.68 12.04
C VAL A 92 -18.57 -1.27 11.14
N ASP A 93 -18.31 -0.86 9.91
CA ASP A 93 -19.35 -0.49 8.93
C ASP A 93 -20.31 -1.65 8.62
N ARG A 94 -19.86 -2.91 8.79
CA ARG A 94 -20.69 -4.12 8.61
C ARG A 94 -21.34 -4.61 9.90
N GLY A 95 -21.19 -3.91 11.02
CA GLY A 95 -21.68 -4.36 12.33
C GLY A 95 -20.94 -5.56 12.93
N GLN A 96 -19.80 -5.92 12.37
CA GLN A 96 -18.96 -7.06 12.84
C GLN A 96 -18.05 -6.67 13.99
N ASP A 97 -17.85 -5.37 14.21
CA ASP A 97 -17.05 -4.79 15.28
C ASP A 97 -17.68 -3.46 15.76
N GLY A 98 -17.08 -2.83 16.79
CA GLY A 98 -17.50 -1.54 17.32
C GLY A 98 -16.30 -0.75 17.84
N LEU A 99 -16.26 0.55 17.55
CA LEU A 99 -15.16 1.42 17.92
C LEU A 99 -14.96 1.52 19.43
N GLU A 100 -16.05 1.45 20.21
CA GLU A 100 -16.04 1.54 21.68
C GLU A 100 -15.73 0.21 22.36
N ARG A 101 -15.62 -0.89 21.63
CA ARG A 101 -15.26 -2.19 22.21
C ARG A 101 -13.86 -2.12 22.82
N LEU A 102 -13.75 -2.61 24.06
CA LEU A 102 -12.48 -2.70 24.75
C LEU A 102 -11.71 -3.97 24.32
N ILE A 103 -10.41 -3.79 24.13
CA ILE A 103 -9.43 -4.86 23.92
C ILE A 103 -8.50 -4.85 25.13
N ALA A 104 -8.33 -6.00 25.77
CA ALA A 104 -7.43 -6.14 26.93
C ALA A 104 -5.99 -5.75 26.51
N LEU A 105 -5.28 -5.11 27.42
CA LEU A 105 -3.89 -4.67 27.29
C LEU A 105 -3.16 -4.99 28.58
N GLY A 106 -2.08 -5.77 28.49
CA GLY A 106 -1.30 -6.17 29.64
C GLY A 106 0.20 -6.06 29.41
N PRO A 107 1.01 -6.28 30.47
CA PRO A 107 2.47 -6.23 30.37
C PRO A 107 3.05 -7.20 29.33
N TRP A 108 2.41 -8.35 29.12
CA TRP A 108 2.82 -9.36 28.13
C TRP A 108 2.70 -8.89 26.66
N ASP A 109 1.94 -7.81 26.41
CA ASP A 109 1.79 -7.21 25.07
C ASP A 109 2.92 -6.23 24.75
N VAL A 110 3.82 -5.96 25.72
CA VAL A 110 5.01 -5.12 25.59
C VAL A 110 6.24 -5.97 25.93
N PRO A 111 6.78 -6.72 24.95
CA PRO A 111 7.76 -7.80 25.20
C PRO A 111 9.12 -7.32 25.72
N SER A 112 9.47 -6.04 25.55
CA SER A 112 10.74 -5.46 26.01
C SER A 112 10.65 -3.94 26.16
N ASP A 113 11.62 -3.34 26.85
CA ASP A 113 11.66 -1.89 27.11
C ASP A 113 11.90 -1.08 25.83
N ASP A 114 12.65 -1.62 24.87
CA ASP A 114 12.91 -1.03 23.57
C ASP A 114 11.78 -1.25 22.56
N TRP A 115 10.77 -2.05 22.90
CA TRP A 115 9.58 -2.26 22.07
C TRP A 115 8.84 -0.95 21.82
N TYR A 116 8.65 -0.61 20.52
CA TYR A 116 8.02 0.66 20.15
C TYR A 116 6.49 0.59 20.29
N ALA A 117 5.99 0.98 21.43
CA ALA A 117 4.57 1.01 21.77
C ALA A 117 4.25 2.20 22.72
N PRO A 118 4.37 3.46 22.26
CA PRO A 118 4.30 4.61 23.15
C PRO A 118 2.94 4.76 23.83
N ILE A 119 1.85 4.48 23.14
CA ILE A 119 0.49 4.62 23.69
C ILE A 119 0.12 3.42 24.53
N ALA A 120 0.45 2.20 24.10
CA ALA A 120 0.20 1.01 24.91
C ALA A 120 0.95 1.09 26.25
N LYS A 121 2.25 1.44 26.25
CA LYS A 121 3.03 1.60 27.47
C LYS A 121 2.42 2.60 28.46
N GLN A 122 1.94 3.75 27.97
CA GLN A 122 1.31 4.77 28.81
C GLN A 122 -0.02 4.31 29.42
N ASN A 123 -0.67 3.31 28.81
CA ASN A 123 -2.00 2.86 29.23
C ASN A 123 -2.03 1.45 29.84
N LEU A 124 -0.88 0.84 30.15
CA LEU A 124 -0.83 -0.48 30.77
C LEU A 124 -1.66 -0.56 32.07
N ALA A 125 -1.61 0.46 32.90
CA ALA A 125 -2.39 0.53 34.15
C ALA A 125 -3.91 0.58 33.91
N LYS A 126 -4.36 0.98 32.72
CA LYS A 126 -5.77 0.98 32.33
C LYS A 126 -6.31 -0.42 32.07
N GLY A 127 -5.43 -1.36 31.70
CA GLY A 127 -5.75 -2.75 31.41
C GLY A 127 -6.51 -3.01 30.11
N ALA A 128 -6.96 -1.97 29.42
CA ALA A 128 -7.65 -2.07 28.14
C ALA A 128 -7.65 -0.74 27.39
N LEU A 129 -7.78 -0.80 26.07
CA LEU A 129 -8.07 0.33 25.19
C LEU A 129 -9.24 -0.02 24.27
N SER A 130 -9.99 0.99 23.84
CA SER A 130 -11.02 0.79 22.84
C SER A 130 -10.40 0.52 21.46
N VAL A 131 -11.19 -0.10 20.57
CA VAL A 131 -10.80 -0.32 19.18
C VAL A 131 -10.40 1.00 18.51
N ALA A 132 -11.13 2.09 18.80
CA ALA A 132 -10.83 3.43 18.27
C ALA A 132 -9.49 3.95 18.79
N GLU A 133 -9.22 3.84 20.11
CA GLU A 133 -7.95 4.24 20.69
C GLU A 133 -6.77 3.44 20.10
N MET A 134 -6.94 2.12 19.93
CA MET A 134 -5.89 1.29 19.32
C MET A 134 -5.64 1.62 17.85
N CYS A 135 -6.68 1.88 17.05
CA CYS A 135 -6.53 2.32 15.67
C CYS A 135 -5.80 3.68 15.60
N GLY A 136 -6.20 4.63 16.43
CA GLY A 136 -5.52 5.92 16.56
C GLY A 136 -4.05 5.78 16.95
N ALA A 137 -3.75 4.95 17.95
CA ALA A 137 -2.38 4.66 18.39
C ALA A 137 -1.53 4.03 17.25
N ALA A 138 -2.07 3.02 16.58
CA ALA A 138 -1.38 2.34 15.48
C ALA A 138 -1.12 3.28 14.29
N VAL A 139 -2.06 4.16 13.94
CA VAL A 139 -1.93 5.04 12.77
C VAL A 139 -1.15 6.31 13.11
N SER A 140 -1.53 7.04 14.17
CA SER A 140 -0.93 8.34 14.49
C SER A 140 0.45 8.21 15.13
N TYR A 141 0.64 7.22 16.00
CA TYR A 141 1.88 7.04 16.79
C TYR A 141 2.71 5.84 16.34
N SER A 142 2.19 5.07 15.37
CA SER A 142 2.84 3.84 14.90
C SER A 142 3.03 2.76 15.98
N ASP A 143 2.17 2.71 16.99
CA ASP A 143 2.25 1.76 18.12
C ASP A 143 2.17 0.30 17.63
N ASN A 144 3.20 -0.51 17.98
CA ASN A 144 3.31 -1.89 17.51
C ASN A 144 2.39 -2.84 18.29
N THR A 145 2.22 -2.62 19.58
CA THR A 145 1.31 -3.41 20.43
C THR A 145 -0.12 -3.26 19.94
N CYS A 146 -0.59 -2.03 19.78
CA CYS A 146 -1.93 -1.76 19.27
C CYS A 146 -2.13 -2.37 17.87
N ALA A 147 -1.12 -2.29 16.99
CA ALA A 147 -1.20 -2.91 15.68
C ALA A 147 -1.31 -4.44 15.74
N ASN A 148 -0.49 -5.11 16.58
CA ASN A 148 -0.53 -6.57 16.74
C ASN A 148 -1.85 -7.06 17.35
N LEU A 149 -2.38 -6.36 18.36
CA LEU A 149 -3.68 -6.68 18.96
C LEU A 149 -4.83 -6.52 17.95
N LEU A 150 -4.80 -5.45 17.14
CA LEU A 150 -5.77 -5.27 16.06
C LEU A 150 -5.62 -6.34 14.97
N LEU A 151 -4.39 -6.72 14.57
CA LEU A 151 -4.17 -7.81 13.62
C LEU A 151 -4.74 -9.13 14.14
N ALA A 152 -4.45 -9.49 15.40
CA ALA A 152 -5.01 -10.70 16.02
C ALA A 152 -6.55 -10.69 15.98
N ARG A 153 -7.16 -9.53 16.29
CA ARG A 153 -8.61 -9.37 16.30
C ARG A 153 -9.26 -9.54 14.93
N VAL A 154 -8.61 -9.14 13.85
CA VAL A 154 -9.17 -9.25 12.50
C VAL A 154 -8.88 -10.59 11.82
N GLY A 155 -8.05 -11.47 12.43
CA GLY A 155 -7.67 -12.77 11.89
C GLY A 155 -6.25 -12.82 11.32
N GLY A 156 -5.37 -11.93 11.76
CA GLY A 156 -3.94 -11.91 11.47
C GLY A 156 -3.57 -11.32 10.10
N PRO A 157 -2.28 -11.43 9.74
CA PRO A 157 -1.73 -10.92 8.48
C PRO A 157 -2.48 -11.41 7.24
N ALA A 158 -2.88 -12.68 7.21
CA ALA A 158 -3.61 -13.27 6.10
C ALA A 158 -4.96 -12.59 5.85
N ALA A 159 -5.67 -12.17 6.92
CA ALA A 159 -6.94 -11.46 6.79
C ALA A 159 -6.74 -10.06 6.17
N LEU A 160 -5.67 -9.36 6.52
CA LEU A 160 -5.35 -8.07 5.90
C LEU A 160 -4.97 -8.25 4.43
N THR A 161 -4.20 -9.29 4.09
CA THR A 161 -3.88 -9.64 2.71
C THR A 161 -5.16 -9.95 1.92
N ALA A 162 -6.08 -10.73 2.49
CA ALA A 162 -7.38 -11.01 1.87
C ALA A 162 -8.23 -9.75 1.66
N PHE A 163 -8.18 -8.81 2.59
CA PHE A 163 -8.87 -7.53 2.46
C PHE A 163 -8.34 -6.71 1.28
N TRP A 164 -7.03 -6.62 1.09
CA TRP A 164 -6.44 -5.97 -0.08
C TRP A 164 -6.91 -6.65 -1.38
N ARG A 165 -6.92 -7.99 -1.45
CA ARG A 165 -7.42 -8.73 -2.62
C ARG A 165 -8.89 -8.39 -2.89
N ALA A 166 -9.73 -8.44 -1.87
CA ALA A 166 -11.16 -8.15 -1.98
C ALA A 166 -11.45 -6.70 -2.42
N THR A 167 -10.55 -5.77 -2.12
CA THR A 167 -10.66 -4.36 -2.51
C THR A 167 -9.91 -4.01 -3.80
N GLY A 168 -9.31 -5.00 -4.49
CA GLY A 168 -8.74 -4.85 -5.83
C GLY A 168 -7.23 -4.57 -5.86
N ASP A 169 -6.49 -4.91 -4.79
CA ASP A 169 -5.03 -4.89 -4.78
C ASP A 169 -4.48 -6.33 -4.84
N GLY A 170 -3.98 -6.74 -6.00
CA GLY A 170 -3.34 -8.03 -6.23
C GLY A 170 -1.88 -8.10 -5.79
N VAL A 171 -1.29 -6.99 -5.35
CA VAL A 171 0.16 -6.86 -5.13
C VAL A 171 0.56 -6.91 -3.66
N THR A 172 -0.02 -6.02 -2.85
CA THR A 172 0.35 -5.85 -1.43
C THR A 172 0.05 -7.12 -0.63
N ARG A 173 0.97 -7.52 0.25
CA ARG A 173 0.79 -8.65 1.15
C ARG A 173 1.45 -8.41 2.50
N LEU A 174 0.84 -8.91 3.55
CA LEU A 174 1.39 -9.01 4.89
C LEU A 174 1.43 -10.48 5.27
N ASP A 175 2.56 -10.92 5.79
CA ASP A 175 2.83 -12.32 6.14
C ASP A 175 3.15 -12.47 7.63
N HIS A 176 3.68 -11.41 8.25
CA HIS A 176 4.12 -11.43 9.64
C HIS A 176 3.50 -10.28 10.46
N ASN A 177 3.58 -10.43 11.77
CA ASN A 177 3.30 -9.37 12.74
C ASN A 177 4.56 -8.53 12.99
N GLU A 178 4.40 -7.38 13.70
CA GLU A 178 5.55 -6.67 14.26
C GLU A 178 6.30 -7.56 15.27
N PRO A 179 7.64 -7.59 15.28
CA PRO A 179 8.54 -6.82 14.44
C PRO A 179 9.00 -7.55 13.17
N MET A 180 8.58 -8.80 12.96
CA MET A 180 9.08 -9.69 11.90
C MET A 180 8.81 -9.17 10.49
N LEU A 181 7.69 -8.46 10.28
CA LEU A 181 7.33 -7.84 9.00
C LEU A 181 8.34 -6.80 8.47
N ASN A 182 9.26 -6.36 9.32
CA ASN A 182 10.32 -5.41 8.96
C ASN A 182 11.57 -6.08 8.34
N ARG A 183 11.56 -7.39 8.22
CA ARG A 183 12.63 -8.19 7.63
C ARG A 183 12.23 -8.60 6.23
N SER A 184 12.93 -8.09 5.23
CA SER A 184 12.72 -8.52 3.85
C SER A 184 14.08 -8.73 3.19
N PRO A 185 14.54 -9.96 3.09
CA PRO A 185 15.70 -10.28 2.28
C PRO A 185 15.50 -9.83 0.83
N PRO A 186 16.56 -9.47 0.10
CA PRO A 186 16.44 -9.09 -1.30
C PRO A 186 15.69 -10.14 -2.11
N GLY A 187 14.64 -9.70 -2.84
CA GLY A 187 13.83 -10.59 -3.69
C GLY A 187 12.68 -11.31 -2.99
N ASP A 188 12.58 -11.24 -1.66
CA ASP A 188 11.44 -11.81 -0.93
C ASP A 188 10.19 -10.91 -1.12
N PRO A 189 9.05 -11.46 -1.57
CA PRO A 189 7.83 -10.70 -1.71
C PRO A 189 7.05 -10.53 -0.40
N GLN A 190 7.44 -11.20 0.70
CA GLN A 190 6.74 -11.13 1.99
C GLN A 190 6.77 -9.71 2.55
N ASP A 191 5.66 -9.30 3.18
CA ASP A 191 5.49 -8.00 3.85
C ASP A 191 5.77 -6.78 2.95
N THR A 192 5.54 -6.93 1.64
CA THR A 192 5.86 -5.89 0.65
C THR A 192 4.62 -5.33 -0.05
N THR A 193 4.82 -4.14 -0.58
CA THR A 193 3.91 -3.46 -1.51
C THR A 193 4.71 -2.85 -2.67
N THR A 194 4.01 -2.18 -3.59
CA THR A 194 4.62 -1.23 -4.53
C THR A 194 4.06 0.18 -4.26
N PRO A 195 4.81 1.26 -4.57
CA PRO A 195 4.30 2.62 -4.41
C PRO A 195 2.93 2.83 -5.08
N ARG A 196 2.73 2.30 -6.28
CA ARG A 196 1.46 2.41 -7.02
C ARG A 196 0.34 1.61 -6.37
N ALA A 197 0.59 0.39 -5.91
CA ALA A 197 -0.43 -0.43 -5.27
C ALA A 197 -0.92 0.21 -3.97
N MET A 198 0.00 0.73 -3.16
CA MET A 198 -0.34 1.41 -1.90
C MET A 198 -1.09 2.72 -2.15
N ALA A 199 -0.73 3.49 -3.18
CA ALA A 199 -1.51 4.68 -3.58
C ALA A 199 -2.95 4.30 -3.99
N GLY A 200 -3.11 3.18 -4.70
CA GLY A 200 -4.42 2.61 -5.00
C GLY A 200 -5.22 2.26 -3.74
N ASN A 201 -4.58 1.73 -2.70
CA ASN A 201 -5.20 1.44 -1.42
C ASN A 201 -5.65 2.72 -0.70
N LEU A 202 -4.80 3.75 -0.63
CA LEU A 202 -5.18 5.05 -0.07
C LEU A 202 -6.38 5.66 -0.82
N ARG A 203 -6.38 5.60 -2.16
CA ARG A 203 -7.52 6.07 -2.95
C ARG A 203 -8.81 5.37 -2.55
N ARG A 204 -8.79 4.06 -2.37
CA ARG A 204 -9.98 3.26 -2.02
C ARG A 204 -10.47 3.53 -0.60
N PHE A 205 -9.55 3.65 0.36
CA PHE A 205 -9.89 3.71 1.78
C PHE A 205 -10.17 5.13 2.25
N VAL A 206 -9.41 6.12 1.79
CA VAL A 206 -9.53 7.52 2.24
C VAL A 206 -10.52 8.32 1.37
N LEU A 207 -10.58 8.03 0.06
CA LEU A 207 -11.36 8.82 -0.89
C LEU A 207 -12.51 8.05 -1.55
N GLY A 208 -12.42 6.71 -1.55
CA GLY A 208 -13.36 5.82 -2.25
C GLY A 208 -14.57 5.42 -1.39
N LYS A 209 -15.21 4.31 -1.81
CA LYS A 209 -16.46 3.81 -1.21
C LYS A 209 -16.27 2.52 -0.40
N VAL A 210 -15.03 2.11 -0.11
CA VAL A 210 -14.77 0.90 0.70
C VAL A 210 -15.24 1.11 2.14
N LEU A 211 -15.10 2.33 2.66
CA LEU A 211 -15.53 2.75 3.98
C LEU A 211 -16.73 3.70 3.90
N SER A 212 -17.56 3.69 4.93
CA SER A 212 -18.60 4.69 5.14
C SER A 212 -18.00 6.11 5.27
N PRO A 213 -18.77 7.18 5.09
CA PRO A 213 -18.29 8.55 5.32
C PRO A 213 -17.65 8.72 6.71
N SER A 214 -18.31 8.27 7.76
CA SER A 214 -17.81 8.36 9.15
C SER A 214 -16.50 7.60 9.33
N SER A 215 -16.41 6.38 8.81
CA SER A 215 -15.16 5.58 8.89
C SER A 215 -14.00 6.22 8.12
N ARG A 216 -14.28 6.86 6.97
CA ARG A 216 -13.25 7.64 6.25
C ARG A 216 -12.78 8.84 7.06
N GLU A 217 -13.68 9.52 7.76
CA GLU A 217 -13.33 10.64 8.66
C GLU A 217 -12.43 10.17 9.79
N HIS A 218 -12.73 9.05 10.45
CA HIS A 218 -11.86 8.45 11.46
C HIS A 218 -10.47 8.15 10.92
N LEU A 219 -10.37 7.39 9.80
CA LEU A 219 -9.08 7.04 9.21
C LEU A 219 -8.27 8.29 8.83
N THR A 220 -8.94 9.24 8.16
CA THR A 220 -8.31 10.50 7.76
C THR A 220 -7.84 11.31 8.98
N GLY A 221 -8.65 11.39 10.02
CA GLY A 221 -8.31 12.07 11.26
C GLY A 221 -7.06 11.49 11.93
N TRP A 222 -6.97 10.16 12.04
CA TRP A 222 -5.78 9.50 12.58
C TRP A 222 -4.54 9.75 11.73
N MET A 223 -4.65 9.72 10.40
CA MET A 223 -3.54 10.01 9.49
C MET A 223 -3.13 11.49 9.50
N LEU A 224 -4.08 12.43 9.64
CA LEU A 224 -3.77 13.87 9.81
C LEU A 224 -2.96 14.11 11.08
N ASN A 225 -3.21 13.33 12.13
CA ASN A 225 -2.55 13.40 13.42
C ASN A 225 -1.25 12.56 13.48
N CYS A 226 -0.65 12.19 12.36
CA CYS A 226 0.60 11.43 12.32
C CYS A 226 1.73 12.17 13.03
N GLN A 227 2.34 11.53 14.05
CA GLN A 227 3.41 12.10 14.88
C GLN A 227 4.81 11.72 14.40
N THR A 228 4.92 10.82 13.43
CA THR A 228 6.20 10.24 12.98
C THR A 228 6.66 10.75 11.62
N GLY A 229 5.90 11.64 10.97
CA GLY A 229 6.13 12.11 9.60
C GLY A 229 6.76 13.51 9.45
N ALA A 230 7.03 14.24 10.53
CA ALA A 230 7.40 15.66 10.48
C ALA A 230 8.55 15.99 9.53
N ASN A 231 9.59 15.15 9.50
CA ASN A 231 10.81 15.35 8.71
C ASN A 231 10.81 14.59 7.37
N ARG A 232 9.67 13.96 6.99
CA ARG A 232 9.55 13.18 5.75
C ARG A 232 8.78 13.95 4.69
N LEU A 233 7.73 13.39 4.10
CA LEU A 233 6.93 14.11 3.09
C LEU A 233 6.46 15.47 3.59
N ARG A 234 6.03 15.56 4.85
CA ARG A 234 5.62 16.83 5.48
C ARG A 234 6.72 17.88 5.47
N GLY A 235 7.98 17.48 5.68
CA GLY A 235 9.14 18.39 5.69
C GLY A 235 9.44 19.04 4.34
N GLY A 236 8.86 18.54 3.25
CA GLY A 236 9.05 19.08 1.90
C GLY A 236 7.78 19.63 1.26
N LEU A 237 6.61 19.27 1.74
CA LEU A 237 5.33 19.77 1.25
C LEU A 237 5.04 21.17 1.79
N PRO A 238 4.30 22.01 1.04
CA PRO A 238 3.89 23.32 1.55
C PRO A 238 3.08 23.20 2.87
N THR A 239 3.42 24.02 3.85
CA THR A 239 2.79 24.01 5.18
C THR A 239 1.31 24.36 5.19
N THR A 240 0.83 24.98 4.10
CA THR A 240 -0.60 25.31 3.89
C THR A 240 -1.42 24.11 3.44
N TRP A 241 -0.77 23.01 3.05
CA TRP A 241 -1.48 21.82 2.60
C TRP A 241 -1.96 20.99 3.77
N ARG A 242 -3.14 20.38 3.61
CA ARG A 242 -3.63 19.37 4.54
C ARG A 242 -2.99 18.03 4.19
N ILE A 243 -2.33 17.38 5.16
CA ILE A 243 -1.51 16.19 4.93
C ILE A 243 -1.96 15.09 5.89
N ALA A 244 -2.48 14.00 5.34
CA ALA A 244 -2.82 12.78 6.07
C ALA A 244 -1.83 11.70 5.66
N ASP A 245 -0.86 11.35 6.53
CA ASP A 245 0.22 10.43 6.22
C ASP A 245 0.34 9.27 7.22
N LYS A 246 1.05 8.23 6.80
CA LYS A 246 1.50 7.13 7.65
C LYS A 246 2.90 6.71 7.25
N THR A 247 3.79 6.74 8.23
CA THR A 247 5.19 6.34 8.03
C THR A 247 5.43 4.86 8.32
N GLY A 248 6.55 4.35 7.81
CA GLY A 248 7.14 3.06 8.17
C GLY A 248 8.66 3.19 8.29
N ASN A 249 9.28 2.39 9.16
CA ASN A 249 10.74 2.35 9.34
C ASN A 249 11.14 1.04 10.01
N ASN A 250 12.23 0.42 9.55
CA ASN A 250 12.84 -0.74 10.23
C ASN A 250 14.06 -0.36 11.09
N GLY A 251 14.39 0.94 11.18
CA GLY A 251 15.55 1.43 11.94
C GLY A 251 16.89 1.16 11.27
N LYS A 252 16.92 0.71 10.01
CA LYS A 252 18.15 0.34 9.31
C LYS A 252 18.19 0.86 7.89
N ASP A 253 17.50 0.23 6.98
CA ASP A 253 17.65 0.41 5.54
C ASP A 253 16.34 0.39 4.77
N ALA A 254 15.21 0.28 5.46
CA ALA A 254 13.88 0.32 4.84
C ALA A 254 12.97 1.32 5.56
N ALA A 255 12.39 2.21 4.78
CA ALA A 255 11.43 3.18 5.27
C ALA A 255 10.38 3.48 4.20
N GLY A 256 9.22 3.95 4.65
CA GLY A 256 8.14 4.40 3.78
C GLY A 256 7.42 5.61 4.36
N ASP A 257 6.81 6.38 3.46
CA ASP A 257 5.84 7.41 3.84
C ASP A 257 4.74 7.45 2.77
N ILE A 258 3.50 7.28 3.22
CA ILE A 258 2.33 7.23 2.35
C ILE A 258 1.33 8.30 2.79
N ALA A 259 0.81 9.06 1.83
CA ALA A 259 -0.03 10.20 2.16
C ALA A 259 -1.17 10.43 1.15
N VAL A 260 -2.27 10.96 1.66
CA VAL A 260 -3.22 11.75 0.89
C VAL A 260 -3.04 13.20 1.30
N VAL A 261 -2.76 14.06 0.35
CA VAL A 261 -2.56 15.49 0.61
C VAL A 261 -3.55 16.33 -0.18
N TRP A 262 -3.92 17.48 0.35
CA TRP A 262 -4.85 18.41 -0.31
C TRP A 262 -4.20 19.79 -0.40
N PRO A 263 -3.71 20.18 -1.61
CA PRO A 263 -3.25 21.54 -1.88
C PRO A 263 -4.31 22.61 -1.59
N ARG A 264 -5.55 22.26 -1.89
CA ARG A 264 -6.78 23.03 -1.61
C ARG A 264 -7.97 22.08 -1.45
N PRO A 265 -9.08 22.52 -0.86
CA PRO A 265 -10.28 21.70 -0.72
C PRO A 265 -10.70 21.06 -2.04
N GLY A 266 -11.02 19.76 -2.02
CA GLY A 266 -11.48 19.01 -3.19
C GLY A 266 -10.41 18.60 -4.21
N VAL A 267 -9.15 18.90 -3.99
CA VAL A 267 -8.04 18.52 -4.89
C VAL A 267 -7.09 17.54 -4.17
N PRO A 268 -7.41 16.25 -4.16
CA PRO A 268 -6.55 15.26 -3.51
C PRO A 268 -5.38 14.85 -4.41
N VAL A 269 -4.20 14.73 -3.79
CA VAL A 269 -3.00 14.16 -4.37
C VAL A 269 -2.57 12.95 -3.54
N LEU A 270 -2.35 11.82 -4.18
CA LEU A 270 -1.80 10.62 -3.57
C LEU A 270 -0.27 10.70 -3.65
N VAL A 271 0.41 10.31 -2.57
CA VAL A 271 1.88 10.22 -2.54
C VAL A 271 2.27 8.96 -1.77
N CYS A 272 3.01 8.06 -2.40
CA CYS A 272 3.60 6.89 -1.75
C CYS A 272 5.06 6.78 -2.15
N ALA A 273 5.95 6.86 -1.17
CA ALA A 273 7.38 6.70 -1.36
C ALA A 273 7.94 5.66 -0.39
N TYR A 274 8.92 4.88 -0.86
CA TYR A 274 9.60 3.85 -0.10
C TYR A 274 11.08 3.84 -0.45
N VAL A 275 11.92 3.61 0.55
CA VAL A 275 13.35 3.33 0.38
C VAL A 275 13.67 1.95 0.91
N GLN A 276 14.66 1.28 0.31
CA GLN A 276 15.11 -0.04 0.76
C GLN A 276 16.55 -0.33 0.31
N GLY A 277 17.30 -0.94 1.24
CA GLY A 277 18.68 -1.42 1.00
C GLY A 277 19.70 -0.29 1.08
N GLY A 278 20.95 -0.69 0.81
CA GLY A 278 22.11 0.19 0.98
C GLY A 278 22.45 0.42 2.46
N SER A 279 23.06 1.56 2.73
CA SER A 279 23.47 1.97 4.07
C SER A 279 23.11 3.44 4.33
N PRO A 280 21.84 3.82 4.25
CA PRO A 280 21.42 5.20 4.48
C PRO A 280 21.46 5.53 5.97
N GLY A 281 21.89 6.76 6.30
CA GLY A 281 21.63 7.33 7.62
C GLY A 281 20.21 7.91 7.72
N ASP A 282 19.71 8.07 8.95
CA ASP A 282 18.36 8.63 9.19
C ASP A 282 18.15 10.00 8.53
N ALA A 283 19.18 10.85 8.52
CA ALA A 283 19.14 12.17 7.87
C ALA A 283 18.98 12.06 6.35
N GLN A 284 19.61 11.08 5.71
CA GLN A 284 19.47 10.85 4.27
C GLN A 284 18.08 10.32 3.92
N ILE A 285 17.53 9.41 4.75
CA ILE A 285 16.16 8.94 4.63
C ILE A 285 15.17 10.12 4.76
N ALA A 286 15.31 10.93 5.81
CA ALA A 286 14.45 12.09 6.01
C ALA A 286 14.53 13.08 4.84
N SER A 287 15.77 13.38 4.39
CA SER A 287 16.02 14.32 3.29
C SER A 287 15.37 13.88 1.98
N VAL A 288 15.52 12.62 1.57
CA VAL A 288 14.96 12.15 0.30
C VAL A 288 13.43 12.15 0.31
N PHE A 289 12.78 11.85 1.44
CA PHE A 289 11.33 11.99 1.56
C PHE A 289 10.89 13.46 1.50
N ALA A 290 11.64 14.38 2.12
CA ALA A 290 11.38 15.82 1.98
C ALA A 290 11.58 16.30 0.53
N ASP A 291 12.58 15.77 -0.20
CA ASP A 291 12.75 16.03 -1.64
C ASP A 291 11.55 15.56 -2.46
N VAL A 292 11.02 14.37 -2.15
CA VAL A 292 9.75 13.90 -2.75
C VAL A 292 8.63 14.88 -2.45
N GLY A 293 8.50 15.34 -1.22
CA GLY A 293 7.51 16.36 -0.82
C GLY A 293 7.64 17.65 -1.65
N ARG A 294 8.85 18.17 -1.79
CA ARG A 294 9.14 19.36 -2.63
C ARG A 294 8.75 19.15 -4.09
N MET A 295 9.13 17.99 -4.68
CA MET A 295 8.77 17.68 -6.07
C MET A 295 7.24 17.60 -6.26
N VAL A 296 6.54 17.00 -5.31
CA VAL A 296 5.07 16.92 -5.33
C VAL A 296 4.46 18.30 -5.23
N GLY A 297 4.94 19.15 -4.30
CA GLY A 297 4.47 20.51 -4.13
C GLY A 297 4.63 21.37 -5.39
N GLN A 298 5.75 21.20 -6.09
CA GLN A 298 6.07 21.98 -7.31
C GLN A 298 5.31 21.52 -8.56
N ARG A 299 5.01 20.21 -8.67
CA ARG A 299 4.51 19.62 -9.93
C ARG A 299 3.07 19.16 -9.89
N LEU A 300 2.52 18.93 -8.70
CA LEU A 300 1.19 18.35 -8.53
C LEU A 300 0.26 19.22 -7.68
N GLY A 301 0.71 20.37 -7.23
CA GLY A 301 -0.05 21.35 -6.46
C GLY A 301 -1.11 22.13 -7.22
#